data_d9a05a0833a6fc2450023b88334ac820
#
_entry.id   d9a05a0833a6fc2450023b88334ac820
#
_cell.length_a   1.000
_cell.length_b   1.000
_cell.length_c   1.000
_cell.angle_alpha   90.00
_cell.angle_beta   90.00
_cell.angle_gamma   90.00
#
_symmetry.space_group_name_H-M   'P 1'
#
loop_
_entity.id
_entity.type
_entity.pdbx_description
1 polymer ?
#
loop_
_entity_poly.entity_id
_entity_poly.type
_entity_poly.pdbx_seq_one_letter_code
_entity_poly.pdbx_strand_id
1 'polypeptide(L)'
;MAVNNPILGATLNTISLEKIKSDMGPPPWSHAVVLTDHVAGVVIYQNSGQENDNHCHNYDEWWVVLEGEIHWVIEGRDEPVQAKAGDFVYVPAKTFHHIFPKGDGPSVRLGIALPGQGHLHH
;
A
#
# COMPACT_ATOMS: atom_id res chain seq x y z
N MET A 1 15.24 17.70 5.09
CA MET A 1 15.93 16.80 4.18
C MET A 1 15.54 15.37 4.44
N ALA A 2 15.24 14.65 3.39
CA ALA A 2 14.87 13.26 3.56
C ALA A 2 16.06 12.44 4.02
N VAL A 3 15.82 11.57 4.99
CA VAL A 3 16.83 10.63 5.46
C VAL A 3 16.66 9.34 4.68
N ASN A 4 17.76 8.79 4.18
CA ASN A 4 17.73 7.55 3.44
C ASN A 4 17.51 6.38 4.40
N ASN A 5 16.35 5.75 4.29
CA ASN A 5 16.08 4.51 4.99
C ASN A 5 16.51 3.35 4.12
N PRO A 6 17.33 2.42 4.64
CA PRO A 6 17.65 1.24 3.87
C PRO A 6 16.39 0.44 3.57
N ILE A 7 16.32 -0.08 2.36
CA ILE A 7 15.24 -0.98 1.96
C ILE A 7 15.52 -2.34 2.57
N LEU A 8 14.49 -2.97 3.14
CA LEU A 8 14.61 -4.33 3.69
C LEU A 8 15.11 -5.29 2.61
N GLY A 9 15.95 -6.21 3.01
CA GLY A 9 16.55 -7.18 2.09
C GLY A 9 17.85 -6.73 1.48
N ALA A 10 18.21 -5.44 1.59
CA ALA A 10 19.48 -4.93 1.09
C ALA A 10 20.56 -5.01 2.17
N THR A 11 20.44 -4.18 3.20
CA THR A 11 21.42 -4.12 4.29
C THR A 11 20.82 -4.38 5.66
N LEU A 12 19.50 -4.28 5.78
CA LEU A 12 18.79 -4.51 7.03
C LEU A 12 17.79 -5.63 6.86
N ASN A 13 17.62 -6.42 7.92
CA ASN A 13 16.59 -7.44 7.97
C ASN A 13 15.30 -6.93 8.61
N THR A 14 15.33 -5.72 9.17
CA THR A 14 14.16 -5.12 9.80
C THR A 14 14.23 -3.60 9.71
N ILE A 15 13.06 -2.98 9.65
CA ILE A 15 12.94 -1.54 9.72
C ILE A 15 11.61 -1.22 10.41
N SER A 16 11.63 -0.20 11.27
CA SER A 16 10.46 0.18 12.04
C SER A 16 9.57 1.13 11.24
N LEU A 17 8.26 0.88 11.25
CA LEU A 17 7.29 1.80 10.68
C LEU A 17 7.39 3.18 11.34
N GLU A 18 7.56 3.22 12.66
CA GLU A 18 7.68 4.47 13.38
C GLU A 18 8.90 5.26 12.94
N LYS A 19 10.00 4.57 12.64
CA LYS A 19 11.18 5.25 12.12
C LYS A 19 10.93 5.82 10.72
N ILE A 20 10.24 5.08 9.86
CA ILE A 20 9.89 5.58 8.53
C ILE A 20 9.03 6.84 8.66
N LYS A 21 8.02 6.80 9.52
CA LYS A 21 7.14 7.96 9.73
C LYS A 21 7.93 9.15 10.25
N SER A 22 8.86 8.93 11.17
CA SER A 22 9.70 9.99 11.71
C SER A 22 10.56 10.63 10.64
N ASP A 23 11.14 9.82 9.76
CA ASP A 23 12.01 10.30 8.70
C ASP A 23 11.25 10.96 7.54
N MET A 24 10.08 10.44 7.20
CA MET A 24 9.29 10.90 6.04
C MET A 24 8.33 12.04 6.40
N GLY A 25 7.93 12.12 7.64
CA GLY A 25 7.02 13.17 8.10
C GLY A 25 5.55 12.83 7.90
N PRO A 26 4.68 13.87 7.94
CA PRO A 26 3.22 13.64 7.82
C PRO A 26 2.82 13.14 6.43
N PRO A 27 1.64 12.49 6.33
CA PRO A 27 1.16 12.02 5.04
C PRO A 27 0.83 13.18 4.09
N PRO A 28 0.78 12.95 2.75
CA PRO A 28 0.90 11.64 2.11
C PRO A 28 2.33 11.30 1.68
N TRP A 29 2.67 10.03 1.72
CA TRP A 29 3.90 9.53 1.13
C TRP A 29 3.81 8.02 0.92
N SER A 30 4.72 7.50 0.11
CA SER A 30 4.94 6.07 -0.03
C SER A 30 6.44 5.79 0.09
N HIS A 31 6.77 4.60 0.59
CA HIS A 31 8.15 4.21 0.82
C HIS A 31 8.31 2.71 0.63
N ALA A 32 9.23 2.32 -0.25
CA ALA A 32 9.54 0.91 -0.44
C ALA A 32 10.30 0.38 0.78
N VAL A 33 9.79 -0.68 1.37
CA VAL A 33 10.43 -1.31 2.54
C VAL A 33 11.19 -2.57 2.16
N VAL A 34 10.81 -3.21 1.05
CA VAL A 34 11.55 -4.32 0.47
C VAL A 34 11.48 -4.22 -1.04
N LEU A 35 12.61 -4.43 -1.69
CA LEU A 35 12.67 -4.45 -3.15
C LEU A 35 13.80 -5.38 -3.56
N THR A 36 13.43 -6.54 -4.06
CA THR A 36 14.36 -7.56 -4.53
C THR A 36 13.91 -8.02 -5.91
N ASP A 37 14.62 -8.99 -6.47
CA ASP A 37 14.22 -9.57 -7.76
C ASP A 37 12.92 -10.38 -7.66
N HIS A 38 12.48 -10.68 -6.44
CA HIS A 38 11.36 -11.58 -6.21
C HIS A 38 10.15 -10.92 -5.59
N VAL A 39 10.32 -9.80 -4.89
CA VAL A 39 9.24 -9.18 -4.16
C VAL A 39 9.44 -7.67 -4.04
N ALA A 40 8.33 -6.94 -4.12
CA ALA A 40 8.30 -5.51 -3.82
C ALA A 40 7.27 -5.29 -2.71
N GLY A 41 7.66 -4.55 -1.68
CA GLY A 41 6.77 -4.17 -0.60
C GLY A 41 6.83 -2.67 -0.40
N VAL A 42 5.66 -2.01 -0.40
CA VAL A 42 5.56 -0.55 -0.31
C VAL A 42 4.58 -0.18 0.78
N VAL A 43 5.02 0.69 1.68
CA VAL A 43 4.17 1.29 2.71
C VAL A 43 3.62 2.59 2.15
N ILE A 44 2.32 2.78 2.27
CA ILE A 44 1.63 3.99 1.81
C ILE A 44 0.89 4.61 3.00
N TYR A 45 1.20 5.88 3.25
CA TYR A 45 0.59 6.67 4.31
C TYR A 45 -0.24 7.75 3.64
N GLN A 46 -1.54 7.76 3.89
CA GLN A 46 -2.46 8.69 3.22
C GLN A 46 -3.45 9.31 4.20
N ASN A 47 -3.88 10.52 3.87
CA ASN A 47 -4.96 11.18 4.60
C ASN A 47 -6.29 10.54 4.26
N SER A 48 -7.25 10.63 5.18
CA SER A 48 -8.61 10.20 4.93
C SER A 48 -9.21 10.97 3.77
N GLY A 49 -9.95 10.28 2.92
CA GLY A 49 -10.61 10.89 1.76
C GLY A 49 -9.79 10.98 0.49
N GLN A 50 -8.50 10.68 0.54
CA GLN A 50 -7.68 10.62 -0.68
C GLN A 50 -7.96 9.32 -1.43
N GLU A 51 -8.12 9.41 -2.75
CA GLU A 51 -8.40 8.24 -3.57
C GLU A 51 -7.27 8.00 -4.56
N ASN A 52 -7.05 6.72 -4.88
CA ASN A 52 -6.25 6.35 -6.03
C ASN A 52 -7.17 6.19 -7.23
N ASP A 53 -6.65 6.40 -8.45
CA ASP A 53 -7.44 6.15 -9.64
C ASP A 53 -7.70 4.65 -9.81
N ASN A 54 -8.72 4.33 -10.59
CA ASN A 54 -9.07 2.95 -10.88
C ASN A 54 -8.00 2.34 -11.80
N HIS A 55 -7.41 1.22 -11.37
CA HIS A 55 -6.30 0.61 -12.11
C HIS A 55 -6.30 -0.89 -11.89
N CYS A 56 -5.48 -1.59 -12.67
CA CYS A 56 -5.23 -3.01 -12.45
C CYS A 56 -3.77 -3.33 -12.74
N HIS A 57 -3.35 -4.54 -12.36
CA HIS A 57 -2.01 -5.02 -12.57
C HIS A 57 -2.04 -6.37 -13.28
N ASN A 58 -0.92 -6.78 -13.87
CA ASN A 58 -0.76 -8.09 -14.49
C ASN A 58 -0.41 -9.19 -13.49
N TYR A 59 -0.40 -8.87 -12.21
CA TYR A 59 0.00 -9.79 -11.13
C TYR A 59 -0.98 -9.68 -9.99
N ASP A 60 -1.02 -10.71 -9.16
CA ASP A 60 -1.79 -10.68 -7.92
C ASP A 60 -1.17 -9.68 -6.95
N GLU A 61 -2.02 -8.92 -6.29
CA GLU A 61 -1.59 -7.92 -5.34
C GLU A 61 -2.34 -8.13 -4.04
N TRP A 62 -1.66 -8.04 -2.91
CA TRP A 62 -2.33 -8.12 -1.64
C TRP A 62 -1.76 -7.12 -0.65
N TRP A 63 -2.61 -6.75 0.28
CA TRP A 63 -2.38 -5.62 1.17
C TRP A 63 -2.60 -6.03 2.60
N VAL A 64 -1.93 -5.35 3.51
CA VAL A 64 -2.19 -5.41 4.94
C VAL A 64 -2.47 -3.99 5.39
N VAL A 65 -3.60 -3.77 6.06
CA VAL A 65 -3.88 -2.48 6.68
C VAL A 65 -3.16 -2.45 8.02
N LEU A 66 -2.26 -1.50 8.19
CA LEU A 66 -1.47 -1.36 9.40
C LEU A 66 -2.08 -0.36 10.37
N GLU A 67 -2.71 0.72 9.86
CA GLU A 67 -3.37 1.75 10.68
C GLU A 67 -4.57 2.30 9.93
N GLY A 68 -5.60 2.66 10.67
CA GLY A 68 -6.77 3.33 10.11
C GLY A 68 -7.74 2.39 9.43
N GLU A 69 -8.56 2.96 8.57
CA GLU A 69 -9.58 2.23 7.81
C GLU A 69 -9.46 2.58 6.35
N ILE A 70 -9.52 1.58 5.49
CA ILE A 70 -9.35 1.74 4.04
C ILE A 70 -10.39 0.89 3.33
N HIS A 71 -10.98 1.42 2.26
CA HIS A 71 -11.94 0.70 1.44
C HIS A 71 -11.37 0.44 0.05
N TRP A 72 -11.64 -0.74 -0.48
CA TRP A 72 -11.28 -1.13 -1.84
C TRP A 72 -12.53 -1.36 -2.65
N VAL A 73 -12.70 -0.63 -3.75
CA VAL A 73 -13.73 -0.94 -4.74
C VAL A 73 -13.09 -1.85 -5.77
N ILE A 74 -13.55 -3.09 -5.83
CA ILE A 74 -12.95 -4.12 -6.64
C ILE A 74 -13.95 -4.58 -7.69
N GLU A 75 -13.52 -4.61 -8.95
CA GLU A 75 -14.33 -5.06 -10.07
C GLU A 75 -14.95 -6.43 -9.79
N GLY A 76 -16.24 -6.57 -10.05
CA GLY A 76 -16.97 -7.81 -9.82
C GLY A 76 -17.58 -7.94 -8.43
N ARG A 77 -17.34 -6.97 -7.55
CA ARG A 77 -17.97 -6.96 -6.23
C ARG A 77 -18.99 -5.84 -6.13
N ASP A 78 -20.15 -6.17 -5.57
CA ASP A 78 -21.25 -5.21 -5.47
C ASP A 78 -20.98 -4.12 -4.43
N GLU A 79 -20.22 -4.45 -3.40
CA GLU A 79 -19.92 -3.52 -2.31
C GLU A 79 -18.41 -3.41 -2.08
N PRO A 80 -17.95 -2.25 -1.59
CA PRO A 80 -16.54 -2.09 -1.25
C PRO A 80 -16.10 -3.07 -0.17
N VAL A 81 -14.84 -3.52 -0.30
CA VAL A 81 -14.19 -4.23 0.78
C VAL A 81 -13.80 -3.20 1.83
N GLN A 82 -14.29 -3.37 3.05
CA GLN A 82 -14.00 -2.47 4.17
C GLN A 82 -12.97 -3.12 5.06
N ALA A 83 -11.80 -2.51 5.15
CA ALA A 83 -10.68 -3.08 5.91
C ALA A 83 -10.17 -2.08 6.93
N LYS A 84 -9.73 -2.60 8.07
CA LYS A 84 -9.14 -1.81 9.15
C LYS A 84 -7.85 -2.46 9.62
N ALA A 85 -7.16 -1.81 10.52
CA ALA A 85 -5.87 -2.29 11.02
C ALA A 85 -5.93 -3.78 11.39
N GLY A 86 -5.01 -4.55 10.82
CA GLY A 86 -4.94 -5.99 11.00
C GLY A 86 -5.63 -6.81 9.92
N ASP A 87 -6.37 -6.17 9.01
CA ASP A 87 -7.05 -6.88 7.94
C ASP A 87 -6.16 -7.03 6.70
N PHE A 88 -6.42 -8.09 5.95
CA PHE A 88 -5.71 -8.39 4.70
C PHE A 88 -6.68 -8.25 3.55
N VAL A 89 -6.20 -7.71 2.42
CA VAL A 89 -7.01 -7.53 1.21
C VAL A 89 -6.25 -8.09 0.02
N TYR A 90 -6.93 -8.91 -0.76
CA TYR A 90 -6.36 -9.54 -1.95
C TYR A 90 -7.06 -9.00 -3.21
N VAL A 91 -6.28 -8.61 -4.20
CA VAL A 91 -6.79 -8.18 -5.50
C VAL A 91 -6.15 -9.05 -6.57
N PRO A 92 -6.96 -9.86 -7.29
CA PRO A 92 -6.40 -10.71 -8.35
C PRO A 92 -5.82 -9.91 -9.50
N ALA A 93 -4.90 -10.53 -10.23
CA ALA A 93 -4.35 -9.95 -11.45
C ALA A 93 -5.46 -9.54 -12.42
N LYS A 94 -5.23 -8.46 -13.16
CA LYS A 94 -6.13 -7.95 -14.21
C LYS A 94 -7.51 -7.56 -13.73
N THR A 95 -7.65 -7.27 -12.44
CA THR A 95 -8.90 -6.86 -11.83
C THR A 95 -8.81 -5.38 -11.49
N PHE A 96 -9.69 -4.56 -12.07
CA PHE A 96 -9.71 -3.14 -11.78
C PHE A 96 -10.14 -2.89 -10.35
N HIS A 97 -9.46 -1.97 -9.69
CA HIS A 97 -9.77 -1.60 -8.34
C HIS A 97 -9.32 -0.16 -8.06
N HIS A 98 -9.95 0.46 -7.09
CA HIS A 98 -9.41 1.70 -6.55
C HIS A 98 -9.55 1.70 -5.03
N ILE A 99 -8.70 2.46 -4.38
CA ILE A 99 -8.47 2.42 -2.95
C ILE A 99 -8.75 3.81 -2.41
N PHE A 100 -9.52 3.90 -1.32
CA PHE A 100 -9.72 5.17 -0.67
C PHE A 100 -9.74 5.03 0.83
N PRO A 101 -8.85 5.77 1.51
CA PRO A 101 -8.85 5.80 2.97
C PRO A 101 -10.13 6.39 3.51
N LYS A 102 -10.66 5.76 4.53
CA LYS A 102 -11.83 6.20 5.27
C LYS A 102 -11.46 6.41 6.74
N GLY A 103 -12.44 6.75 7.54
CA GLY A 103 -12.21 6.95 8.97
C GLY A 103 -11.84 8.37 9.30
N ASP A 104 -11.46 8.59 10.56
CA ASP A 104 -11.27 9.93 11.11
C ASP A 104 -9.84 10.44 11.01
N GLY A 105 -8.91 9.59 10.67
CA GLY A 105 -7.50 9.96 10.60
C GLY A 105 -6.80 9.29 9.42
N PRO A 106 -5.48 9.50 9.32
CA PRO A 106 -4.71 8.91 8.23
C PRO A 106 -4.65 7.39 8.35
N SER A 107 -4.32 6.76 7.23
CA SER A 107 -4.20 5.31 7.15
C SER A 107 -2.82 4.91 6.66
N VAL A 108 -2.40 3.72 7.07
CA VAL A 108 -1.16 3.11 6.60
C VAL A 108 -1.48 1.73 6.07
N ARG A 109 -1.02 1.43 4.86
CA ARG A 109 -1.14 0.10 4.29
C ARG A 109 0.18 -0.37 3.70
N LEU A 110 0.39 -1.67 3.73
CA LEU A 110 1.53 -2.32 3.08
C LEU A 110 1.02 -3.09 1.88
N GLY A 111 1.55 -2.78 0.70
CA GLY A 111 1.26 -3.53 -0.52
C GLY A 111 2.42 -4.42 -0.87
N ILE A 112 2.11 -5.67 -1.24
CA ILE A 112 3.11 -6.66 -1.60
C ILE A 112 2.79 -7.17 -2.99
N ALA A 113 3.78 -7.16 -3.89
CA ALA A 113 3.59 -7.51 -5.28
C ALA A 113 4.91 -7.95 -5.91
N LEU A 114 4.84 -8.38 -7.16
CA LEU A 114 6.03 -8.67 -7.95
C LEU A 114 6.71 -7.36 -8.34
N PRO A 115 8.04 -7.32 -8.36
CA PRO A 115 8.75 -6.11 -8.76
C PRO A 115 8.69 -5.89 -10.27
N GLY A 116 8.88 -4.63 -10.68
CA GLY A 116 9.04 -4.28 -12.08
C GLY A 116 7.78 -4.32 -12.93
N GLN A 117 6.60 -4.47 -12.32
CA GLN A 117 5.34 -4.51 -13.04
C GLN A 117 4.71 -3.13 -13.10
N GLY A 118 4.26 -2.75 -14.28
CA GLY A 118 3.56 -1.48 -14.45
C GLY A 118 2.09 -1.57 -14.07
N HIS A 119 1.50 -0.39 -13.85
CA HIS A 119 0.07 -0.28 -13.64
C HIS A 119 -0.65 -0.19 -14.98
N LEU A 120 -1.81 -0.81 -15.06
CA LEU A 120 -2.71 -0.69 -16.20
C LEU A 120 -3.89 0.17 -15.76
N HIS A 121 -4.08 1.31 -16.41
CA HIS A 121 -5.13 2.25 -16.02
C HIS A 121 -6.38 2.09 -16.87
N HIS A 122 -7.50 2.40 -16.25
CA HIS A 122 -8.79 2.34 -16.90
C HIS A 122 -9.00 3.55 -17.79
#